data_462b6d829c0811190cf458353a9bd067
#
_entry.id   462b6d829c0811190cf458353a9bd067
#
_cell.length_a   1.000
_cell.length_b   1.000
_cell.length_c   1.000
_cell.angle_alpha   90.00
_cell.angle_beta   90.00
_cell.angle_gamma   90.00
#
_symmetry.space_group_name_H-M   'P 1'
#
loop_
_entity.id
_entity.type
_entity.pdbx_description
1 polymer ?
#
loop_
_entity_poly.entity_id
_entity_poly.type
_entity_poly.pdbx_seq_one_letter_code
_entity_poly.pdbx_strand_id
1 'polypeptide(L)'
;MLQITEKAREMLDKFAEQADDDDVALKIVILGRGPKGFQYDLQLIGSDDASDDDIETEVDGLVVFVGSRSAPYLDGTILDYKETLMGGGFSFENPNPLWIDEVSKSVAEVIESKVNPLVASHGGHVDLVGVDDGKAMISFGGGCQGCGMVDVTLKEGIEVMITEGVPEITAVVDMTDHDAGTNPFY
;
A
#
# COMPACT_ATOMS: atom_id res chain seq x y z
N MET A 1 16.89 -7.84 -3.31
CA MET A 1 16.34 -9.06 -2.69
C MET A 1 15.91 -8.72 -1.28
N LEU A 2 14.68 -9.09 -0.88
CA LEU A 2 14.18 -8.89 0.48
C LEU A 2 15.08 -9.60 1.49
N GLN A 3 15.31 -8.99 2.65
CA GLN A 3 16.07 -9.55 3.77
C GLN A 3 15.18 -9.57 5.01
N ILE A 4 15.34 -10.58 5.85
CA ILE A 4 14.62 -10.73 7.12
C ILE A 4 15.67 -10.82 8.23
N THR A 5 15.58 -9.96 9.25
CA THR A 5 16.52 -10.03 10.38
C THR A 5 16.26 -11.28 11.21
N GLU A 6 17.29 -11.77 11.94
CA GLU A 6 17.15 -12.93 12.85
C GLU A 6 15.99 -12.71 13.84
N LYS A 7 15.86 -11.50 14.36
CA LYS A 7 14.80 -11.16 15.32
C LYS A 7 13.41 -11.20 14.69
N ALA A 8 13.26 -10.68 13.46
CA ALA A 8 12.00 -10.77 12.72
C ALA A 8 11.67 -12.24 12.42
N ARG A 9 12.67 -13.05 12.03
CA ARG A 9 12.49 -14.46 11.75
C ARG A 9 12.01 -15.23 13.00
N GLU A 10 12.66 -15.05 14.14
CA GLU A 10 12.24 -15.67 15.40
C GLU A 10 10.79 -15.34 15.79
N MET A 11 10.36 -14.10 15.49
CA MET A 11 8.98 -13.69 15.78
C MET A 11 8.00 -14.28 14.79
N LEU A 12 8.35 -14.37 13.51
CA LEU A 12 7.51 -15.04 12.49
C LEU A 12 7.34 -16.52 12.84
N ASP A 13 8.42 -17.21 13.21
CA ASP A 13 8.36 -18.62 13.61
C ASP A 13 7.46 -18.83 14.84
N LYS A 14 7.52 -17.94 15.84
CA LYS A 14 6.62 -17.98 17.02
C LYS A 14 5.15 -17.76 16.64
N PHE A 15 4.88 -16.87 15.70
CA PHE A 15 3.50 -16.65 15.22
C PHE A 15 3.00 -17.82 14.37
N ALA A 16 3.87 -18.42 13.56
CA ALA A 16 3.54 -19.62 12.79
C ALA A 16 3.22 -20.82 13.70
N GLU A 17 4.00 -21.03 14.77
CA GLU A 17 3.73 -22.07 15.77
C GLU A 17 2.35 -21.91 16.45
N GLN A 18 1.83 -20.68 16.54
CA GLN A 18 0.51 -20.40 17.12
C GLN A 18 -0.64 -20.57 16.11
N ALA A 19 -0.34 -20.64 14.82
CA ALA A 19 -1.34 -20.73 13.76
C ALA A 19 -1.93 -22.13 13.57
N ASP A 20 -1.42 -23.15 14.26
CA ASP A 20 -1.84 -24.58 14.16
C ASP A 20 -1.73 -25.15 12.72
N ASP A 21 -0.86 -24.57 11.89
CA ASP A 21 -0.65 -24.97 10.50
C ASP A 21 0.85 -25.22 10.27
N ASP A 22 1.18 -26.39 9.72
CA ASP A 22 2.57 -26.80 9.47
C ASP A 22 3.12 -26.21 8.14
N ASP A 23 2.27 -25.61 7.30
CA ASP A 23 2.65 -25.07 5.99
C ASP A 23 2.36 -23.57 5.89
N VAL A 24 3.04 -22.79 6.76
CA VAL A 24 2.86 -21.34 6.85
C VAL A 24 3.88 -20.61 5.98
N ALA A 25 3.40 -19.72 5.13
CA ALA A 25 4.18 -18.78 4.35
C ALA A 25 3.93 -17.34 4.78
N LEU A 26 4.88 -16.46 4.51
CA LEU A 26 4.75 -15.02 4.75
C LEU A 26 4.25 -14.34 3.49
N LYS A 27 3.12 -13.65 3.55
CA LYS A 27 2.65 -12.77 2.47
C LYS A 27 2.94 -11.31 2.78
N ILE A 28 3.54 -10.61 1.80
CA ILE A 28 3.88 -9.19 1.89
C ILE A 28 3.24 -8.44 0.72
N VAL A 29 2.44 -7.42 1.05
CA VAL A 29 1.83 -6.54 0.06
C VAL A 29 2.05 -5.09 0.44
N ILE A 30 2.34 -4.23 -0.54
CA ILE A 30 2.31 -2.77 -0.37
C ILE A 30 0.88 -2.31 -0.67
N LEU A 31 0.17 -1.89 0.37
CA LEU A 31 -1.21 -1.39 0.26
C LEU A 31 -1.29 0.04 -0.24
N GLY A 32 -0.29 0.85 0.08
CA GLY A 32 -0.29 2.27 -0.27
C GLY A 32 1.08 2.90 -0.14
N ARG A 33 1.17 4.14 -0.60
CA ARG A 33 2.38 4.96 -0.58
C ARG A 33 1.98 6.39 -0.27
N GLY A 34 2.69 7.01 0.66
CA GLY A 34 2.36 8.37 1.08
C GLY A 34 3.57 9.09 1.70
N PRO A 35 3.38 10.26 2.30
CA PRO A 35 4.45 11.07 2.88
C PRO A 35 5.28 10.35 3.96
N LYS A 36 4.72 9.30 4.55
CA LYS A 36 5.39 8.47 5.57
C LYS A 36 6.12 7.25 5.00
N GLY A 37 6.11 7.08 3.68
CA GLY A 37 6.69 5.92 3.00
C GLY A 37 5.65 4.91 2.54
N PHE A 38 6.08 3.66 2.37
CA PHE A 38 5.21 2.55 2.01
C PHE A 38 4.36 2.08 3.19
N GLN A 39 3.12 1.73 2.91
CA GLN A 39 2.24 1.03 3.85
C GLN A 39 2.23 -0.45 3.48
N TYR A 40 2.64 -1.29 4.42
CA TYR A 40 2.74 -2.72 4.22
C TYR A 40 1.61 -3.47 4.90
N ASP A 41 1.15 -4.51 4.24
CA ASP A 41 0.37 -5.60 4.83
C ASP A 41 1.25 -6.83 4.94
N LEU A 42 1.27 -7.42 6.11
CA LEU A 42 2.08 -8.58 6.47
C LEU A 42 1.16 -9.65 7.05
N GLN A 43 1.01 -10.76 6.36
CA GLN A 43 0.14 -11.84 6.75
C GLN A 43 0.89 -13.18 6.78
N LEU A 44 0.58 -14.02 7.75
CA LEU A 44 0.91 -15.44 7.69
C LEU A 44 -0.27 -16.16 7.04
N ILE A 45 0.00 -16.86 5.96
CA ILE A 45 -1.00 -17.58 5.18
C ILE A 45 -0.57 -19.03 5.00
N GLY A 46 -1.51 -19.95 4.75
CA GLY A 46 -1.17 -21.25 4.20
C GLY A 46 -0.59 -21.12 2.79
N SER A 47 0.38 -21.96 2.41
CA SER A 47 0.98 -21.89 1.07
C SER A 47 -0.05 -22.03 -0.05
N ASP A 48 -1.15 -22.75 0.20
CA ASP A 48 -2.26 -22.94 -0.75
C ASP A 48 -3.18 -21.70 -0.86
N ASP A 49 -3.09 -20.74 0.07
CA ASP A 49 -3.91 -19.51 0.10
C ASP A 49 -3.27 -18.34 -0.67
N ALA A 50 -2.12 -18.57 -1.30
CA ALA A 50 -1.47 -17.57 -2.16
C ALA A 50 -2.32 -17.29 -3.40
N SER A 51 -2.32 -16.03 -3.85
CA SER A 51 -3.01 -15.65 -5.09
C SER A 51 -2.18 -16.04 -6.30
N ASP A 52 -2.83 -16.35 -7.44
CA ASP A 52 -2.16 -16.70 -8.70
C ASP A 52 -1.18 -15.63 -9.21
N ASP A 53 -1.39 -14.37 -8.80
CA ASP A 53 -0.55 -13.23 -9.15
C ASP A 53 0.61 -12.98 -8.17
N ASP A 54 0.68 -13.73 -7.06
CA ASP A 54 1.75 -13.56 -6.09
C ASP A 54 3.05 -14.19 -6.60
N ILE A 55 4.15 -13.51 -6.34
CA ILE A 55 5.49 -13.99 -6.67
C ILE A 55 6.05 -14.73 -5.48
N GLU A 56 6.25 -16.04 -5.64
CA GLU A 56 6.89 -16.87 -4.64
C GLU A 56 8.41 -16.64 -4.62
N THR A 57 8.98 -16.49 -3.46
CA THR A 57 10.42 -16.43 -3.23
C THR A 57 10.75 -17.11 -1.90
N GLU A 58 12.00 -17.51 -1.73
CA GLU A 58 12.49 -18.08 -0.47
C GLU A 58 13.53 -17.15 0.15
N VAL A 59 13.37 -16.85 1.43
CA VAL A 59 14.30 -16.03 2.22
C VAL A 59 14.67 -16.80 3.48
N ASP A 60 15.93 -17.24 3.57
CA ASP A 60 16.46 -17.99 4.71
C ASP A 60 15.60 -19.21 5.12
N GLY A 61 15.09 -19.95 4.12
CA GLY A 61 14.24 -21.14 4.32
C GLY A 61 12.79 -20.84 4.68
N LEU A 62 12.35 -19.58 4.60
CA LEU A 62 10.95 -19.17 4.70
C LEU A 62 10.38 -18.91 3.30
N VAL A 63 9.24 -19.51 2.99
CA VAL A 63 8.48 -19.18 1.77
C VAL A 63 7.82 -17.82 1.97
N VAL A 64 8.06 -16.93 1.01
CA VAL A 64 7.51 -15.57 1.02
C VAL A 64 6.76 -15.32 -0.28
N PHE A 65 5.50 -14.98 -0.17
CA PHE A 65 4.67 -14.51 -1.27
C PHE A 65 4.64 -12.99 -1.31
N VAL A 66 4.98 -12.44 -2.45
CA VAL A 66 4.98 -10.99 -2.67
C VAL A 66 3.98 -10.65 -3.75
N GLY A 67 3.04 -9.77 -3.46
CA GLY A 67 2.11 -9.27 -4.47
C GLY A 67 2.87 -8.72 -5.69
N SER A 68 2.48 -9.10 -6.90
CA SER A 68 3.18 -8.80 -8.15
C SER A 68 3.48 -7.30 -8.35
N ARG A 69 2.55 -6.42 -7.93
CA ARG A 69 2.72 -4.96 -7.97
C ARG A 69 3.68 -4.42 -6.91
N SER A 70 3.90 -5.19 -5.84
CA SER A 70 4.77 -4.80 -4.73
C SER A 70 6.23 -5.21 -4.97
N ALA A 71 6.45 -6.29 -5.70
CA ALA A 71 7.76 -6.91 -5.91
C ALA A 71 8.85 -5.94 -6.41
N PRO A 72 8.59 -5.04 -7.39
CA PRO A 72 9.61 -4.10 -7.86
C PRO A 72 10.10 -3.12 -6.79
N TYR A 73 9.31 -2.92 -5.72
CA TYR A 73 9.59 -1.98 -4.63
C TYR A 73 10.13 -2.65 -3.37
N LEU A 74 10.36 -3.97 -3.40
CA LEU A 74 10.87 -4.70 -2.23
C LEU A 74 12.34 -5.12 -2.37
N ASP A 75 13.00 -4.76 -3.48
CA ASP A 75 14.42 -5.08 -3.63
C ASP A 75 15.28 -4.34 -2.62
N GLY A 76 16.13 -5.07 -1.89
CA GLY A 76 16.96 -4.51 -0.83
C GLY A 76 16.22 -4.06 0.43
N THR A 77 14.90 -4.34 0.52
CA THR A 77 14.11 -4.05 1.73
C THR A 77 14.50 -5.01 2.84
N ILE A 78 14.55 -4.49 4.07
CA ILE A 78 14.84 -5.26 5.29
C ILE A 78 13.56 -5.29 6.14
N LEU A 79 13.08 -6.48 6.45
CA LEU A 79 12.04 -6.73 7.46
C LEU A 79 12.72 -6.95 8.81
N ASP A 80 12.39 -6.12 9.79
CA ASP A 80 12.90 -6.19 11.14
C ASP A 80 11.75 -6.22 12.16
N TYR A 81 12.04 -6.70 13.38
CA TYR A 81 11.10 -6.67 14.50
C TYR A 81 11.64 -5.79 15.61
N LYS A 82 10.90 -4.76 15.99
CA LYS A 82 11.27 -3.79 17.02
C LYS A 82 10.38 -3.92 18.25
N GLU A 83 10.99 -4.14 19.40
CA GLU A 83 10.31 -4.08 20.69
C GLU A 83 10.31 -2.65 21.20
N THR A 84 9.16 -2.18 21.62
CA THR A 84 8.98 -0.89 22.26
C THR A 84 8.30 -1.05 23.63
N LEU A 85 8.29 0.00 24.44
CA LEU A 85 7.60 0.00 25.73
C LEU A 85 6.08 -0.23 25.64
N MET A 86 5.51 -0.05 24.45
CA MET A 86 4.07 -0.20 24.16
C MET A 86 3.75 -1.52 23.44
N GLY A 87 4.74 -2.39 23.23
CA GLY A 87 4.61 -3.66 22.51
C GLY A 87 5.66 -3.79 21.41
N GLY A 88 5.70 -4.95 20.75
CA GLY A 88 6.55 -5.23 19.61
C GLY A 88 5.80 -5.09 18.28
N GLY A 89 6.53 -4.85 17.20
CA GLY A 89 5.98 -4.78 15.87
C GLY A 89 7.01 -4.96 14.77
N PHE A 90 6.55 -5.45 13.63
CA PHE A 90 7.36 -5.51 12.42
C PHE A 90 7.57 -4.11 11.83
N SER A 91 8.76 -3.88 11.31
CA SER A 91 9.12 -2.64 10.63
C SER A 91 9.90 -2.95 9.36
N PHE A 92 9.68 -2.13 8.32
CA PHE A 92 10.38 -2.24 7.06
C PHE A 92 11.35 -1.08 6.91
N GLU A 93 12.59 -1.41 6.52
CA GLU A 93 13.55 -0.44 6.02
C GLU A 93 13.67 -0.63 4.52
N ASN A 94 13.06 0.27 3.75
CA ASN A 94 12.97 0.15 2.30
C ASN A 94 13.76 1.27 1.62
N PRO A 95 14.82 0.94 0.86
CA PRO A 95 15.65 1.91 0.17
C PRO A 95 15.03 2.42 -1.14
N ASN A 96 13.95 1.79 -1.61
CA ASN A 96 13.38 2.10 -2.92
C ASN A 96 12.60 3.43 -2.89
N PRO A 97 12.59 4.18 -4.01
CA PRO A 97 11.74 5.35 -4.15
C PRO A 97 10.26 4.92 -4.16
N LEU A 98 9.37 5.80 -3.70
CA LEU A 98 7.94 5.53 -3.67
C LEU A 98 7.36 5.21 -5.06
N TRP A 99 7.92 5.81 -6.09
CA TRP A 99 7.55 5.59 -7.49
C TRP A 99 8.80 5.40 -8.33
N ILE A 100 8.87 4.34 -9.10
CA ILE A 100 10.03 4.01 -9.95
C ILE A 100 9.89 4.55 -11.36
N ASP A 101 8.66 4.78 -11.84
CA ASP A 101 8.37 5.34 -13.15
C ASP A 101 8.02 6.84 -13.09
N GLU A 102 8.32 7.56 -14.15
CA GLU A 102 8.15 9.01 -14.20
C GLU A 102 6.66 9.44 -14.24
N VAL A 103 5.79 8.63 -14.83
CA VAL A 103 4.36 8.92 -14.90
C VAL A 103 3.75 8.88 -13.51
N SER A 104 4.01 7.81 -12.75
CA SER A 104 3.54 7.69 -11.36
C SER A 104 4.09 8.80 -10.46
N LYS A 105 5.37 9.20 -10.64
CA LYS A 105 5.95 10.34 -9.92
C LYS A 105 5.20 11.63 -10.22
N SER A 106 4.94 11.90 -11.51
CA SER A 106 4.24 13.10 -11.94
C SER A 106 2.80 13.14 -11.42
N VAL A 107 2.09 12.00 -11.43
CA VAL A 107 0.74 11.89 -10.86
C VAL A 107 0.76 12.13 -9.35
N ALA A 108 1.70 11.52 -8.62
CA ALA A 108 1.85 11.72 -7.18
C ALA A 108 2.13 13.18 -6.84
N GLU A 109 2.96 13.88 -7.62
CA GLU A 109 3.25 15.30 -7.44
C GLU A 109 2.01 16.17 -7.69
N VAL A 110 1.20 15.88 -8.69
CA VAL A 110 -0.08 16.56 -8.94
C VAL A 110 -1.04 16.35 -7.78
N ILE A 111 -1.16 15.11 -7.29
CA ILE A 111 -2.01 14.80 -6.15
C ILE A 111 -1.58 15.59 -4.92
N GLU A 112 -0.29 15.59 -4.58
CA GLU A 112 0.23 16.25 -3.39
C GLU A 112 0.15 17.79 -3.49
N SER A 113 0.46 18.35 -4.67
CA SER A 113 0.54 19.81 -4.84
C SER A 113 -0.78 20.49 -5.17
N LYS A 114 -1.73 19.79 -5.82
CA LYS A 114 -2.98 20.38 -6.31
C LYS A 114 -4.23 19.75 -5.68
N VAL A 115 -4.28 18.40 -5.61
CA VAL A 115 -5.47 17.70 -5.14
C VAL A 115 -5.59 17.72 -3.63
N ASN A 116 -4.54 17.32 -2.90
CA ASN A 116 -4.57 17.23 -1.44
C ASN A 116 -4.85 18.55 -0.73
N PRO A 117 -4.33 19.72 -1.17
CA PRO A 117 -4.69 21.00 -0.56
C PRO A 117 -6.20 21.33 -0.64
N LEU A 118 -6.89 20.89 -1.72
CA LEU A 118 -8.32 21.08 -1.87
C LEU A 118 -9.11 20.11 -0.97
N VAL A 119 -8.72 18.83 -0.99
CA VAL A 119 -9.40 17.77 -0.22
C VAL A 119 -9.19 17.91 1.27
N ALA A 120 -8.04 18.45 1.70
CA ALA A 120 -7.75 18.73 3.11
C ALA A 120 -8.76 19.68 3.77
N SER A 121 -9.38 20.59 3.00
CA SER A 121 -10.45 21.47 3.51
C SER A 121 -11.69 20.69 3.95
N HIS A 122 -11.86 19.46 3.46
CA HIS A 122 -12.91 18.52 3.83
C HIS A 122 -12.44 17.46 4.86
N GLY A 123 -11.22 17.61 5.40
CA GLY A 123 -10.64 16.68 6.38
C GLY A 123 -10.19 15.34 5.79
N GLY A 124 -10.09 15.25 4.47
CA GLY A 124 -9.63 14.04 3.75
C GLY A 124 -8.28 14.21 3.09
N HIS A 125 -7.83 13.14 2.45
CA HIS A 125 -6.67 13.11 1.57
C HIS A 125 -6.88 12.10 0.45
N VAL A 126 -6.07 12.20 -0.60
CA VAL A 126 -6.04 11.28 -1.73
C VAL A 126 -4.63 10.72 -1.84
N ASP A 127 -4.54 9.40 -1.94
CA ASP A 127 -3.28 8.69 -2.17
C ASP A 127 -3.29 8.04 -3.56
N LEU A 128 -2.15 8.07 -4.25
CA LEU A 128 -1.96 7.30 -5.47
C LEU A 128 -1.69 5.83 -5.08
N VAL A 129 -2.51 4.92 -5.56
CA VAL A 129 -2.30 3.47 -5.42
C VAL A 129 -1.36 2.94 -6.51
N GLY A 130 -1.50 3.44 -7.73
CA GLY A 130 -0.66 3.06 -8.86
C GLY A 130 -1.15 3.67 -10.17
N VAL A 131 -0.37 3.43 -11.22
CA VAL A 131 -0.75 3.77 -12.60
C VAL A 131 -0.67 2.48 -13.42
N ASP A 132 -1.70 2.22 -14.20
CA ASP A 132 -1.78 1.06 -15.08
C ASP A 132 -2.56 1.43 -16.35
N ASP A 133 -1.99 1.14 -17.52
CA ASP A 133 -2.59 1.40 -18.85
C ASP A 133 -3.19 2.80 -18.99
N GLY A 134 -2.44 3.84 -18.57
CA GLY A 134 -2.88 5.23 -18.64
C GLY A 134 -4.01 5.59 -17.65
N LYS A 135 -4.27 4.76 -16.65
CA LYS A 135 -5.26 5.02 -15.60
C LYS A 135 -4.54 5.22 -14.27
N ALA A 136 -4.83 6.33 -13.61
CA ALA A 136 -4.37 6.56 -12.24
C ALA A 136 -5.38 5.95 -11.25
N MET A 137 -4.93 4.98 -10.48
CA MET A 137 -5.71 4.38 -9.39
C MET A 137 -5.44 5.17 -8.12
N ILE A 138 -6.50 5.72 -7.53
CA ILE A 138 -6.42 6.53 -6.32
C ILE A 138 -7.27 5.94 -5.21
N SER A 139 -6.94 6.26 -3.96
CA SER A 139 -7.79 5.97 -2.81
C SER A 139 -8.02 7.22 -1.99
N PHE A 140 -9.22 7.35 -1.43
CA PHE A 140 -9.59 8.43 -0.51
C PHE A 140 -9.40 7.97 0.93
N GLY A 141 -8.83 8.85 1.76
CA GLY A 141 -8.65 8.60 3.18
C GLY A 141 -9.20 9.73 4.05
N GLY A 142 -9.22 9.52 5.38
CA GLY A 142 -9.71 10.50 6.34
C GLY A 142 -11.21 10.73 6.22
N GLY A 143 -11.65 11.99 6.29
CA GLY A 143 -13.06 12.37 6.22
C GLY A 143 -13.76 12.05 4.90
N CYS A 144 -13.01 11.70 3.85
CA CYS A 144 -13.57 11.29 2.56
C CYS A 144 -13.88 9.78 2.52
N GLN A 145 -13.29 8.98 3.39
CA GLN A 145 -13.57 7.56 3.50
C GLN A 145 -14.89 7.36 4.28
N GLY A 146 -15.88 6.71 3.68
CA GLY A 146 -17.20 6.50 4.29
C GLY A 146 -18.17 7.68 4.13
N CYS A 147 -17.75 8.78 3.51
CA CYS A 147 -18.69 9.78 3.03
C CYS A 147 -19.30 9.25 1.73
N GLY A 148 -20.50 8.67 1.76
CA GLY A 148 -21.23 8.20 0.58
C GLY A 148 -21.57 9.30 -0.44
N MET A 149 -21.06 10.49 -0.22
CA MET A 149 -21.09 11.67 -1.07
C MET A 149 -19.69 12.25 -1.20
N VAL A 150 -18.69 11.43 -1.63
CA VAL A 150 -17.60 12.05 -2.40
C VAL A 150 -18.29 12.59 -3.64
N ASP A 151 -18.59 13.90 -3.59
CA ASP A 151 -19.40 14.57 -4.60
C ASP A 151 -18.84 14.25 -5.97
N VAL A 152 -19.69 13.84 -6.90
CA VAL A 152 -19.31 13.56 -8.29
C VAL A 152 -18.45 14.70 -8.83
N THR A 153 -18.76 15.93 -8.43
CA THR A 153 -18.02 17.14 -8.77
C THR A 153 -16.57 17.13 -8.26
N LEU A 154 -16.32 16.57 -7.08
CA LEU A 154 -14.95 16.44 -6.52
C LEU A 154 -14.15 15.39 -7.30
N LYS A 155 -14.76 14.23 -7.61
CA LYS A 155 -14.13 13.19 -8.43
C LYS A 155 -13.80 13.70 -9.82
N GLU A 156 -14.76 14.37 -10.50
CA GLU A 156 -14.54 14.98 -11.79
C GLU A 156 -13.44 16.06 -11.74
N GLY A 157 -13.42 16.88 -10.68
CA GLY A 157 -12.39 17.89 -10.47
C GLY A 157 -10.99 17.30 -10.29
N ILE A 158 -10.87 16.19 -9.54
CA ILE A 158 -9.61 15.47 -9.34
C ILE A 158 -9.15 14.85 -10.66
N GLU A 159 -10.06 14.21 -11.41
CA GLU A 159 -9.73 13.62 -12.71
C GLU A 159 -9.21 14.67 -13.69
N VAL A 160 -9.86 15.83 -13.78
CA VAL A 160 -9.39 16.94 -14.61
C VAL A 160 -8.00 17.41 -14.19
N MET A 161 -7.76 17.62 -12.90
CA MET A 161 -6.46 18.07 -12.41
C MET A 161 -5.33 17.09 -12.73
N ILE A 162 -5.60 15.79 -12.62
CA ILE A 162 -4.61 14.74 -12.89
C ILE A 162 -4.36 14.63 -14.41
N THR A 163 -5.41 14.56 -15.23
CA THR A 163 -5.29 14.40 -16.68
C THR A 163 -4.71 15.64 -17.37
N GLU A 164 -5.00 16.84 -16.86
CA GLU A 164 -4.35 18.06 -17.36
C GLU A 164 -2.89 18.18 -16.90
N GLY A 165 -2.59 17.69 -15.72
CA GLY A 165 -1.23 17.72 -15.15
C GLY A 165 -0.29 16.66 -15.74
N VAL A 166 -0.83 15.52 -16.14
CA VAL A 166 -0.09 14.37 -16.67
C VAL A 166 -0.83 13.83 -17.90
N PRO A 167 -0.45 14.28 -19.10
CA PRO A 167 -1.16 13.93 -20.36
C PRO A 167 -1.19 12.43 -20.70
N GLU A 168 -0.30 11.63 -20.10
CA GLU A 168 -0.27 10.19 -20.23
C GLU A 168 -1.42 9.49 -19.50
N ILE A 169 -2.09 10.20 -18.58
CA ILE A 169 -3.25 9.69 -17.85
C ILE A 169 -4.52 10.07 -18.58
N THR A 170 -5.32 9.08 -18.91
CA THR A 170 -6.58 9.24 -19.64
C THR A 170 -7.83 9.08 -18.78
N ALA A 171 -7.67 8.49 -17.58
CA ALA A 171 -8.75 8.29 -16.62
C ALA A 171 -8.22 8.15 -15.19
N VAL A 172 -9.11 8.40 -14.22
CA VAL A 172 -8.84 8.17 -12.79
C VAL A 172 -9.84 7.15 -12.27
N VAL A 173 -9.32 6.15 -11.55
CA VAL A 173 -10.10 5.06 -10.97
C VAL A 173 -10.04 5.14 -9.44
N ASP A 174 -11.18 5.23 -8.82
CA ASP A 174 -11.32 5.20 -7.37
C ASP A 174 -11.30 3.74 -6.86
N MET A 175 -10.31 3.42 -6.06
CA MET A 175 -10.09 2.10 -5.46
C MET A 175 -10.51 2.06 -3.98
N THR A 176 -11.18 3.12 -3.49
CA THR A 176 -11.55 3.23 -2.08
C THR A 176 -12.62 2.21 -1.72
N ASP A 177 -12.42 1.48 -0.64
CA ASP A 177 -13.50 0.74 0.01
C ASP A 177 -14.34 1.72 0.84
N HIS A 178 -15.41 2.20 0.23
CA HIS A 178 -16.32 3.16 0.86
C HIS A 178 -17.18 2.54 1.97
N ASP A 179 -17.30 1.20 2.02
CA ASP A 179 -18.08 0.48 3.03
C ASP A 179 -17.27 0.25 4.32
N ALA A 180 -15.94 0.27 4.24
CA ALA A 180 -15.04 0.09 5.38
C ALA A 180 -14.82 1.37 6.23
N GLY A 181 -15.24 2.53 5.73
CA GLY A 181 -15.04 3.82 6.39
C GLY A 181 -15.99 4.06 7.56
N THR A 182 -15.44 4.29 8.76
CA THR A 182 -16.20 4.84 9.88
C THR A 182 -16.17 6.36 9.79
N ASN A 183 -17.28 6.96 9.35
CA ASN A 183 -17.42 8.41 9.46
C ASN A 183 -17.67 8.78 10.94
N PRO A 184 -16.74 9.50 11.63
CA PRO A 184 -16.92 9.85 13.04
C PRO A 184 -17.99 10.94 13.29
N PHE A 185 -18.68 11.40 12.24
CA PHE A 185 -19.67 12.50 12.32
C PHE A 185 -21.12 12.06 12.01
N TYR A 186 -21.41 10.75 11.99
CA TYR A 186 -22.78 10.24 11.96
C TYR A 186 -23.00 9.21 13.07
#